data_2c54b46f8e1676294b7cadef80f98731
#
_entry.id   2c54b46f8e1676294b7cadef80f98731
#
_cell.length_a   1.000
_cell.length_b   1.000
_cell.length_c   1.000
_cell.angle_alpha   90.00
_cell.angle_beta   90.00
_cell.angle_gamma   90.00
#
_symmetry.space_group_name_H-M   'P 1'
#
loop_
_entity.id
_entity.type
_entity.pdbx_description
1 polymer ?
#
loop_
_entity_poly.entity_id
_entity_poly.type
_entity_poly.pdbx_seq_one_letter_code
_entity_poly.pdbx_strand_id
1 'polypeptide(L)'
;MLKVNGKPYKCDLLFYHRLLQCMVAFELKTTEFRPSYKGQLEFYLEVLDQEEKYAHENPTIGIIFCKESDPEVVRYAMNRTMSPMMVMQYKEQLKVGGVIQRCLEEYCRFVNEVK
;
A
#
# COMPACT_ATOMS: atom_id res chain seq x y z
N MET A 1 -1.25 16.32 -0.58
CA MET A 1 -1.12 16.06 -2.03
C MET A 1 0.31 16.35 -2.47
N LEU A 2 0.92 15.40 -3.13
CA LEU A 2 2.29 15.54 -3.62
C LEU A 2 2.29 16.03 -5.06
N LYS A 3 3.35 16.74 -5.43
CA LYS A 3 3.52 17.21 -6.80
C LYS A 3 4.89 16.80 -7.33
N VAL A 4 4.91 16.29 -8.56
CA VAL A 4 6.13 15.96 -9.27
C VAL A 4 6.10 16.70 -10.60
N ASN A 5 7.07 17.58 -10.83
CA ASN A 5 7.12 18.45 -12.01
C ASN A 5 5.82 19.24 -12.19
N GLY A 6 5.25 19.73 -11.09
CA GLY A 6 4.01 20.49 -11.12
C GLY A 6 2.74 19.68 -11.24
N LYS A 7 2.83 18.35 -11.43
CA LYS A 7 1.66 17.49 -11.54
C LYS A 7 1.29 16.93 -10.17
N PRO A 8 0.02 16.96 -9.78
CA PRO A 8 -0.40 16.43 -8.48
C PRO A 8 -0.50 14.90 -8.51
N TYR A 9 -0.06 14.29 -7.42
CA TYR A 9 -0.22 12.87 -7.17
C TYR A 9 -0.79 12.70 -5.78
N LYS A 10 -1.72 11.79 -5.63
CA LYS A 10 -2.37 11.55 -4.34
C LYS A 10 -2.80 10.11 -4.21
N CYS A 11 -2.86 9.63 -2.97
CA CYS A 11 -3.53 8.38 -2.63
C CYS A 11 -4.82 8.71 -1.89
N ASP A 12 -5.69 7.73 -1.75
CA ASP A 12 -6.99 7.95 -1.12
C ASP A 12 -6.88 8.19 0.38
N LEU A 13 -6.00 7.44 1.05
CA LEU A 13 -5.75 7.59 2.48
C LEU A 13 -4.27 7.43 2.76
N LEU A 14 -3.77 8.21 3.69
CA LEU A 14 -2.39 8.14 4.12
C LEU A 14 -2.34 8.17 5.65
N PHE A 15 -1.73 7.15 6.25
CA PHE A 15 -1.56 7.02 7.69
C PHE A 15 -0.09 6.88 8.05
N TYR A 16 0.19 7.13 9.32
CA TYR A 16 1.51 6.84 9.89
C TYR A 16 1.35 5.72 10.91
N HIS A 17 2.14 4.66 10.77
CA HIS A 17 2.11 3.55 11.71
C HIS A 17 3.26 3.72 12.71
N ARG A 18 2.90 3.97 13.95
CA ARG A 18 3.85 4.34 14.98
C ARG A 18 4.86 3.25 15.32
N LEU A 19 4.41 2.02 15.44
CA LEU A 19 5.30 0.90 15.79
C LEU A 19 6.24 0.53 14.64
N LEU A 20 5.75 0.58 13.41
CA LEU A 20 6.57 0.30 12.23
C LEU A 20 7.41 1.48 11.78
N GLN A 21 7.12 2.66 12.34
CA GLN A 21 7.80 3.90 11.97
C GLN A 21 7.81 4.11 10.45
N CYS A 22 6.62 4.00 9.84
CA CYS A 22 6.47 4.20 8.42
C CYS A 22 5.09 4.74 8.08
N MET A 23 5.00 5.37 6.92
CA MET A 23 3.71 5.77 6.36
C MET A 23 3.04 4.56 5.72
N VAL A 24 1.71 4.58 5.69
CA VAL A 24 0.90 3.54 5.04
C VAL A 24 -0.06 4.25 4.09
N ALA A 25 0.07 3.95 2.81
CA ALA A 25 -0.75 4.57 1.77
C ALA A 25 -1.79 3.57 1.26
N PHE A 26 -3.05 4.01 1.21
CA PHE A 26 -4.17 3.17 0.75
C PHE A 26 -4.72 3.70 -0.56
N GLU A 27 -4.97 2.79 -1.50
CA GLU A 27 -5.70 3.06 -2.72
C GLU A 27 -6.99 2.24 -2.70
N LEU A 28 -8.13 2.93 -2.84
CA LEU A 28 -9.44 2.29 -2.87
C LEU A 28 -9.91 2.20 -4.32
N LYS A 29 -10.21 0.99 -4.77
CA LYS A 29 -10.71 0.74 -6.12
C LYS A 29 -12.05 0.04 -6.06
N THR A 30 -13.00 0.51 -6.83
CA THR A 30 -14.35 -0.07 -6.88
C THR A 30 -14.45 -1.21 -7.90
N THR A 31 -13.35 -1.57 -8.50
CA THR A 31 -13.26 -2.61 -9.52
C THR A 31 -12.43 -3.79 -9.00
N GLU A 32 -12.26 -4.79 -9.84
CA GLU A 32 -11.32 -5.86 -9.57
C GLU A 32 -9.89 -5.32 -9.63
N PHE A 33 -8.96 -6.04 -9.04
CA PHE A 33 -7.55 -5.66 -9.09
C PHE A 33 -7.03 -5.68 -10.53
N ARG A 34 -6.27 -4.65 -10.87
CA ARG A 34 -5.59 -4.55 -12.17
C ARG A 34 -4.11 -4.26 -11.94
N PRO A 35 -3.22 -4.87 -12.72
CA PRO A 35 -1.79 -4.61 -12.57
C PRO A 35 -1.39 -3.14 -12.64
N SER A 36 -2.14 -2.33 -13.40
CA SER A 36 -1.88 -0.89 -13.49
C SER A 36 -2.00 -0.18 -12.14
N TYR A 37 -2.85 -0.69 -11.23
CA TYR A 37 -3.00 -0.11 -9.91
C TYR A 37 -1.72 -0.22 -9.10
N LYS A 38 -1.02 -1.35 -9.24
CA LYS A 38 0.26 -1.56 -8.58
C LYS A 38 1.28 -0.52 -9.03
N GLY A 39 1.38 -0.28 -10.33
CA GLY A 39 2.31 0.71 -10.86
C GLY A 39 2.02 2.12 -10.36
N GLN A 40 0.76 2.51 -10.32
CA GLN A 40 0.36 3.82 -9.82
C GLN A 40 0.73 4.00 -8.35
N LEU A 41 0.42 3.01 -7.53
CA LEU A 41 0.72 3.10 -6.11
C LEU A 41 2.22 3.03 -5.86
N GLU A 42 2.93 2.16 -6.56
CA GLU A 42 4.38 2.04 -6.42
C GLU A 42 5.08 3.36 -6.72
N PHE A 43 4.63 4.06 -7.76
CA PHE A 43 5.16 5.38 -8.08
C PHE A 43 4.89 6.37 -6.93
N TYR A 44 3.69 6.35 -6.38
CA TYR A 44 3.35 7.22 -5.25
C TYR A 44 4.21 6.92 -4.02
N LEU A 45 4.46 5.63 -3.73
CA LEU A 45 5.31 5.24 -2.62
C LEU A 45 6.73 5.78 -2.79
N GLU A 46 7.25 5.72 -4.01
CA GLU A 46 8.58 6.25 -4.28
C GLU A 46 8.64 7.75 -4.06
N VAL A 47 7.62 8.47 -4.49
CA VAL A 47 7.56 9.91 -4.26
C VAL A 47 7.49 10.23 -2.78
N LEU A 48 6.68 9.50 -2.02
CA LEU A 48 6.61 9.68 -0.56
C LEU A 48 7.95 9.45 0.10
N ASP A 49 8.65 8.40 -0.30
CA ASP A 49 9.93 8.06 0.32
C ASP A 49 11.02 9.07 -0.02
N GLN A 50 10.95 9.67 -1.21
CA GLN A 50 11.93 10.70 -1.61
C GLN A 50 11.62 12.07 -1.03
N GLU A 51 10.34 12.44 -0.96
CA GLU A 51 9.94 13.81 -0.65
C GLU A 51 9.47 14.02 0.80
N GLU A 52 8.85 13.00 1.40
CA GLU A 52 8.19 13.18 2.70
C GLU A 52 8.79 12.34 3.82
N LYS A 53 9.44 11.24 3.51
CA LYS A 53 9.94 10.32 4.52
C LYS A 53 11.15 10.91 5.24
N TYR A 54 11.18 10.82 6.56
CA TYR A 54 12.35 11.15 7.34
C TYR A 54 13.37 10.02 7.31
N ALA A 55 14.65 10.36 7.54
CA ALA A 55 15.74 9.39 7.42
C ALA A 55 15.61 8.20 8.38
N HIS A 56 14.99 8.40 9.54
CA HIS A 56 14.82 7.32 10.53
C HIS A 56 13.60 6.44 10.24
N GLU A 57 12.78 6.83 9.29
CA GLU A 57 11.56 6.08 8.99
C GLU A 57 11.83 4.96 8.00
N ASN A 58 11.05 3.89 8.13
CA ASN A 58 11.10 2.78 7.20
C ASN A 58 10.34 3.13 5.92
N PRO A 59 10.58 2.40 4.82
CA PRO A 59 9.87 2.65 3.57
C PRO A 59 8.36 2.58 3.72
N THR A 60 7.66 3.42 2.99
CA THR A 60 6.20 3.48 3.03
C THR A 60 5.57 2.18 2.52
N ILE A 61 4.55 1.72 3.23
CA ILE A 61 3.79 0.54 2.85
C ILE A 61 2.62 0.96 1.97
N GLY A 62 2.38 0.22 0.89
CA GLY A 62 1.24 0.46 0.01
C GLY A 62 0.21 -0.65 0.12
N ILE A 63 -1.06 -0.30 0.23
CA ILE A 63 -2.16 -1.25 0.27
C ILE A 63 -3.19 -0.87 -0.77
N ILE A 64 -3.51 -1.81 -1.65
CA ILE A 64 -4.56 -1.65 -2.64
C ILE A 64 -5.79 -2.39 -2.16
N PHE A 65 -6.88 -1.64 -1.93
CA PHE A 65 -8.18 -2.22 -1.63
C PHE A 65 -9.00 -2.27 -2.90
N CYS A 66 -9.40 -3.45 -3.31
CA CYS A 66 -10.21 -3.63 -4.50
C CYS A 66 -11.42 -4.51 -4.20
N LYS A 67 -12.40 -4.48 -5.09
CA LYS A 67 -13.62 -5.25 -4.92
C LYS A 67 -13.35 -6.75 -4.99
N GLU A 68 -12.54 -7.16 -5.95
CA GLU A 68 -12.18 -8.56 -6.18
C GLU A 68 -10.75 -8.64 -6.66
N SER A 69 -10.12 -9.79 -6.47
CA SER A 69 -8.80 -10.04 -7.02
C SER A 69 -8.65 -11.49 -7.39
N ASP A 70 -7.96 -11.74 -8.50
CA ASP A 70 -7.56 -13.08 -8.92
C ASP A 70 -6.18 -13.32 -8.28
N PRO A 71 -6.03 -14.35 -7.43
CA PRO A 71 -4.74 -14.61 -6.78
C PRO A 71 -3.57 -14.77 -7.73
N GLU A 72 -3.77 -15.35 -8.91
CA GLU A 72 -2.71 -15.50 -9.87
C GLU A 72 -2.29 -14.17 -10.48
N VAL A 73 -3.27 -13.31 -10.81
CA VAL A 73 -2.97 -11.99 -11.34
C VAL A 73 -2.20 -11.17 -10.31
N VAL A 74 -2.61 -11.22 -9.05
CA VAL A 74 -1.91 -10.54 -7.97
C VAL A 74 -0.48 -11.08 -7.84
N ARG A 75 -0.33 -12.39 -7.86
CA ARG A 75 0.98 -13.03 -7.75
C ARG A 75 1.93 -12.57 -8.85
N TYR A 76 1.48 -12.58 -10.10
CA TYR A 76 2.31 -12.13 -11.22
C TYR A 76 2.62 -10.64 -11.13
N ALA A 77 1.64 -9.82 -10.76
CA ALA A 77 1.83 -8.38 -10.67
C ALA A 77 2.84 -8.02 -9.57
N MET A 78 2.85 -8.78 -8.47
CA MET A 78 3.70 -8.49 -7.32
C MET A 78 5.05 -9.21 -7.32
N ASN A 79 5.27 -10.12 -8.26
CA ASN A 79 6.44 -11.00 -8.23
C ASN A 79 7.78 -10.26 -8.27
N ARG A 80 7.84 -9.10 -8.93
CA ARG A 80 9.07 -8.31 -9.04
C ARG A 80 8.98 -6.98 -8.30
N THR A 81 8.04 -6.87 -7.38
CA THR A 81 7.85 -5.64 -6.63
C THR A 81 8.93 -5.52 -5.57
N MET A 82 9.61 -4.39 -5.56
CA MET A 82 10.64 -4.08 -4.56
C MET A 82 10.06 -3.32 -3.38
N SER A 83 8.89 -2.72 -3.54
CA SER A 83 8.25 -1.94 -2.49
C SER A 83 7.35 -2.82 -1.61
N PRO A 84 7.20 -2.51 -0.32
CA PRO A 84 6.29 -3.26 0.54
C PRO A 84 4.84 -2.92 0.18
N MET A 85 4.19 -3.82 -0.53
CA MET A 85 2.82 -3.62 -1.00
C MET A 85 1.99 -4.87 -0.76
N MET A 86 0.67 -4.67 -0.59
CA MET A 86 -0.26 -5.78 -0.52
C MET A 86 -1.57 -5.40 -1.19
N VAL A 87 -2.28 -6.42 -1.67
CA VAL A 87 -3.59 -6.29 -2.31
C VAL A 87 -4.60 -6.98 -1.43
N MET A 88 -5.68 -6.28 -1.12
CA MET A 88 -6.79 -6.82 -0.34
C MET A 88 -8.10 -6.61 -1.05
N GLN A 89 -9.00 -7.58 -0.93
CA GLN A 89 -10.34 -7.39 -1.41
C GLN A 89 -11.27 -7.11 -0.25
N TYR A 90 -12.18 -6.16 -0.46
CA TYR A 90 -13.20 -5.81 0.53
C TYR A 90 -14.53 -6.46 0.18
N LYS A 91 -14.47 -7.70 -0.20
CA LYS A 91 -15.63 -8.48 -0.53
C LYS A 91 -16.49 -8.62 0.70
N GLU A 92 -17.69 -8.07 0.67
CA GLU A 92 -18.65 -8.24 1.76
C GLU A 92 -18.24 -7.56 3.08
N GLN A 93 -19.11 -6.84 3.64
CA GLN A 93 -19.18 -6.43 5.06
C GLN A 93 -17.89 -6.05 5.76
N LEU A 94 -16.85 -5.68 5.08
CA LEU A 94 -15.63 -5.40 5.79
C LEU A 94 -15.74 -4.07 6.51
N LYS A 95 -15.67 -4.13 7.82
CA LYS A 95 -15.41 -2.94 8.60
C LYS A 95 -13.99 -2.52 8.26
N VAL A 96 -13.87 -1.44 7.55
CA VAL A 96 -12.58 -0.96 7.06
C VAL A 96 -11.52 -0.97 8.17
N GLY A 97 -11.88 -0.54 9.37
CA GLY A 97 -10.96 -0.51 10.50
C GLY A 97 -10.43 -1.89 10.88
N GLY A 98 -11.30 -2.92 10.88
CA GLY A 98 -10.87 -4.27 11.22
C GLY A 98 -9.95 -4.87 10.19
N VAL A 99 -10.20 -4.57 8.91
CA VAL A 99 -9.36 -5.07 7.83
C VAL A 99 -7.98 -4.42 7.87
N ILE A 100 -7.95 -3.12 8.07
CA ILE A 100 -6.69 -2.38 8.20
C ILE A 100 -5.87 -2.93 9.35
N GLN A 101 -6.50 -3.14 10.50
CA GLN A 101 -5.83 -3.67 11.69
C GLN A 101 -5.21 -5.03 11.39
N ARG A 102 -5.95 -5.92 10.76
CA ARG A 102 -5.46 -7.25 10.42
C ARG A 102 -4.29 -7.19 9.44
N CYS A 103 -4.38 -6.34 8.43
CA CYS A 103 -3.30 -6.14 7.48
C CYS A 103 -2.02 -5.71 8.16
N LEU A 104 -2.13 -4.73 9.03
CA LEU A 104 -0.98 -4.18 9.73
C LEU A 104 -0.37 -5.23 10.65
N GLU A 105 -1.20 -6.04 11.31
CA GLU A 105 -0.71 -7.12 12.16
C GLU A 105 0.07 -8.17 11.37
N GLU A 106 -0.46 -8.57 10.22
CA GLU A 106 0.21 -9.52 9.35
C GLU A 106 1.53 -8.95 8.83
N TYR A 107 1.52 -7.68 8.47
CA TYR A 107 2.72 -7.03 7.98
C TYR A 107 3.75 -6.90 9.09
N CYS A 108 3.35 -6.57 10.31
CA CYS A 108 4.24 -6.53 11.46
C CYS A 108 4.94 -7.86 11.69
N ARG A 109 4.19 -8.95 11.58
CA ARG A 109 4.77 -10.30 11.70
C ARG A 109 5.78 -10.55 10.60
N PHE A 110 5.46 -10.19 9.36
CA PHE A 110 6.37 -10.34 8.23
C PHE A 110 7.67 -9.56 8.45
N VAL A 111 7.56 -8.31 8.87
CA VAL A 111 8.74 -7.47 9.11
C VAL A 111 9.60 -8.05 10.23
N ASN A 112 8.99 -8.55 11.29
CA ASN A 112 9.73 -9.14 12.40
C ASN A 112 10.43 -10.44 12.01
N GLU A 113 9.84 -11.23 11.11
CA GLU A 113 10.45 -12.45 10.63
C GLU A 113 11.63 -12.19 9.71
N VAL A 114 11.60 -11.09 8.97
CA VAL A 114 12.64 -10.74 8.00
C VAL A 114 13.83 -10.05 8.68
N LYS A 115 13.58 -9.44 9.81
CA LYS A 115 14.64 -8.84 10.60
C LYS A 115 15.38 -9.90 11.39
#